data_9f5f086b0c07dffb54f4ac670e8692fd
#
_entry.id   9f5f086b0c07dffb54f4ac670e8692fd
#
_cell.length_a   1.000
_cell.length_b   1.000
_cell.length_c   1.000
_cell.angle_alpha   90.00
_cell.angle_beta   90.00
_cell.angle_gamma   90.00
#
_symmetry.space_group_name_H-M   'P 1'
#
loop_
_entity.id
_entity.type
_entity.pdbx_description
1 polymer ?
#
loop_
_entity_poly.entity_id
_entity_poly.type
_entity_poly.pdbx_seq_one_letter_code
_entity_poly.pdbx_strand_id
1 'polypeptide(L)'
;MYVLVCPGIHDPQATQDFLQGLQRVMDEAAFTWLIFPTDRYPAYSAIHISWFLCTQLRSVHLQDWLNQTVAIISFSAGVVGGIATAWSWRLMGGTIAALIAVDGWGVPLVGDFPVHRLSHDYFTHWSSALLGAGQDSFYAEPAVDHLSLWRSPETTQGWWFSPSSPSSPQLITAAEFIATLLSRYNARAVIEDES
;
A
#
# COMPACT_ATOMS: atom_id res chain seq x y z
N MET A 1 -10.81 7.29 -6.14
CA MET A 1 -10.18 6.83 -4.87
C MET A 1 -8.82 7.48 -4.68
N TYR A 2 -8.47 7.87 -3.45
CA TYR A 2 -7.12 8.37 -3.10
C TYR A 2 -6.17 7.22 -2.80
N VAL A 3 -4.90 7.36 -3.24
CA VAL A 3 -3.82 6.41 -2.92
C VAL A 3 -2.73 7.15 -2.18
N LEU A 4 -2.60 6.89 -0.88
CA LEU A 4 -1.52 7.43 -0.05
C LEU A 4 -0.30 6.52 -0.12
N VAL A 5 0.81 7.03 -0.61
CA VAL A 5 2.09 6.33 -0.63
C VAL A 5 2.93 6.80 0.55
N CYS A 6 3.32 5.86 1.42
CA CYS A 6 4.17 6.07 2.58
C CYS A 6 5.54 5.41 2.32
N PRO A 7 6.52 6.15 1.76
CA PRO A 7 7.84 5.61 1.46
C PRO A 7 8.61 5.19 2.71
N GLY A 8 9.63 4.34 2.53
CA GLY A 8 10.62 4.03 3.56
C GLY A 8 11.70 5.11 3.71
N ILE A 9 12.78 4.75 4.40
CA ILE A 9 13.97 5.61 4.54
C ILE A 9 14.91 5.26 3.38
N HIS A 10 14.84 6.03 2.30
CA HIS A 10 15.65 5.87 1.09
C HIS A 10 15.65 7.17 0.27
N ASP A 11 16.46 7.21 -0.78
CA ASP A 11 16.46 8.31 -1.74
C ASP A 11 15.07 8.50 -2.38
N PRO A 12 14.54 9.72 -2.46
CA PRO A 12 13.24 10.01 -3.09
C PRO A 12 13.10 9.49 -4.53
N GLN A 13 14.22 9.36 -5.27
CA GLN A 13 14.22 8.80 -6.63
C GLN A 13 13.64 7.38 -6.64
N ALA A 14 13.91 6.56 -5.63
CA ALA A 14 13.37 5.21 -5.57
C ALA A 14 11.82 5.18 -5.52
N THR A 15 11.18 6.19 -4.92
CA THR A 15 9.72 6.33 -4.95
C THR A 15 9.22 6.79 -6.32
N GLN A 16 9.98 7.64 -7.02
CA GLN A 16 9.64 8.02 -8.39
C GLN A 16 9.72 6.80 -9.34
N ASP A 17 10.78 5.99 -9.18
CA ASP A 17 10.96 4.76 -9.95
C ASP A 17 9.79 3.79 -9.70
N PHE A 18 9.37 3.63 -8.43
CA PHE A 18 8.20 2.84 -8.04
C PHE A 18 6.92 3.28 -8.77
N LEU A 19 6.63 4.58 -8.74
CA LEU A 19 5.45 5.14 -9.39
C LEU A 19 5.51 4.92 -10.91
N GLN A 20 6.66 5.14 -11.54
CA GLN A 20 6.85 4.86 -12.96
C GLN A 20 6.66 3.38 -13.30
N GLY A 21 7.10 2.47 -12.42
CA GLY A 21 6.88 1.04 -12.57
C GLY A 21 5.40 0.66 -12.54
N LEU A 22 4.62 1.27 -11.64
CA LEU A 22 3.16 1.06 -11.59
C LEU A 22 2.44 1.63 -12.83
N GLN A 23 2.85 2.79 -13.32
CA GLN A 23 2.27 3.44 -14.51
C GLN A 23 2.31 2.55 -15.77
N ARG A 24 3.27 1.64 -15.84
CA ARG A 24 3.39 0.72 -16.98
C ARG A 24 2.34 -0.37 -17.02
N VAL A 25 1.68 -0.64 -15.89
CA VAL A 25 0.74 -1.77 -15.75
C VAL A 25 -0.68 -1.34 -15.35
N MET A 26 -0.90 -0.05 -15.07
CA MET A 26 -2.21 0.45 -14.65
C MET A 26 -2.48 1.86 -15.20
N ASP A 27 -3.77 2.21 -15.29
CA ASP A 27 -4.20 3.57 -15.61
C ASP A 27 -4.15 4.44 -14.34
N GLU A 28 -3.16 5.35 -14.28
CA GLU A 28 -3.02 6.28 -13.15
C GLU A 28 -4.18 7.27 -13.02
N ALA A 29 -4.84 7.61 -14.13
CA ALA A 29 -5.92 8.60 -14.12
C ALA A 29 -7.13 8.17 -13.27
N ALA A 30 -7.24 6.86 -12.96
CA ALA A 30 -8.26 6.32 -12.08
C ALA A 30 -8.04 6.66 -10.59
N PHE A 31 -6.87 7.21 -10.22
CA PHE A 31 -6.47 7.42 -8.82
C PHE A 31 -5.91 8.82 -8.58
N THR A 32 -6.13 9.34 -7.38
CA THR A 32 -5.46 10.56 -6.91
C THR A 32 -4.33 10.16 -5.96
N TRP A 33 -3.09 10.39 -6.39
CA TRP A 33 -1.89 9.98 -5.67
C TRP A 33 -1.44 11.04 -4.67
N LEU A 34 -1.23 10.63 -3.43
CA LEU A 34 -0.69 11.45 -2.34
C LEU A 34 0.62 10.84 -1.86
N ILE A 35 1.75 11.50 -2.14
CA ILE A 35 3.08 10.98 -1.79
C ILE A 35 3.55 11.68 -0.52
N PHE A 36 3.73 10.91 0.57
CA PHE A 36 4.20 11.47 1.83
C PHE A 36 5.66 11.93 1.72
N PRO A 37 5.98 13.19 2.08
CA PRO A 37 7.29 13.78 1.88
C PRO A 37 8.28 13.36 2.98
N THR A 38 9.01 12.26 2.75
CA THR A 38 10.01 11.72 3.70
C THR A 38 11.32 12.53 3.77
N ASP A 39 11.50 13.49 2.87
CA ASP A 39 12.55 14.50 2.94
C ASP A 39 12.31 15.54 4.04
N ARG A 40 11.06 15.70 4.49
CA ARG A 40 10.65 16.69 5.50
C ARG A 40 10.25 16.08 6.83
N TYR A 41 9.75 14.84 6.81
CA TYR A 41 9.18 14.18 7.98
C TYR A 41 9.67 12.73 8.09
N PRO A 42 9.81 12.18 9.31
CA PRO A 42 10.20 10.79 9.48
C PRO A 42 9.21 9.82 8.83
N ALA A 43 9.69 8.90 8.01
CA ALA A 43 8.88 7.93 7.28
C ALA A 43 7.92 7.09 8.17
N TYR A 44 8.34 6.80 9.40
CA TYR A 44 7.58 6.01 10.38
C TYR A 44 6.59 6.82 11.23
N SER A 45 6.52 8.15 11.04
CA SER A 45 5.72 9.02 11.92
C SER A 45 4.25 9.08 11.51
N ALA A 46 3.42 8.28 12.18
CA ALA A 46 1.98 8.27 11.98
C ALA A 46 1.34 9.66 12.15
N ILE A 47 1.83 10.48 13.09
CA ILE A 47 1.31 11.83 13.34
C ILE A 47 1.48 12.71 12.10
N HIS A 48 2.69 12.70 11.49
CA HIS A 48 2.95 13.51 10.30
C HIS A 48 2.23 12.97 9.06
N ILE A 49 2.15 11.63 8.90
CA ILE A 49 1.43 11.02 7.79
C ILE A 49 -0.07 11.32 7.88
N SER A 50 -0.68 11.17 9.07
CA SER A 50 -2.09 11.49 9.29
C SER A 50 -2.38 12.98 9.09
N TRP A 51 -1.51 13.86 9.60
CA TRP A 51 -1.63 15.29 9.38
C TRP A 51 -1.53 15.64 7.89
N PHE A 52 -0.59 15.06 7.17
CA PHE A 52 -0.44 15.24 5.72
C PHE A 52 -1.70 14.79 4.99
N LEU A 53 -2.21 13.58 5.24
CA LEU A 53 -3.43 13.06 4.64
C LEU A 53 -4.62 14.01 4.88
N CYS A 54 -4.86 14.37 6.13
CA CYS A 54 -5.95 15.28 6.50
C CYS A 54 -5.82 16.65 5.80
N THR A 55 -4.60 17.19 5.71
CA THR A 55 -4.36 18.48 5.06
C THR A 55 -4.64 18.43 3.57
N GLN A 56 -4.17 17.37 2.89
CA GLN A 56 -4.40 17.18 1.46
C GLN A 56 -5.89 17.01 1.15
N LEU A 57 -6.60 16.17 1.87
CA LEU A 57 -8.02 15.94 1.63
C LEU A 57 -8.88 17.16 1.94
N ARG A 58 -8.60 17.87 3.03
CA ARG A 58 -9.31 19.12 3.38
C ARG A 58 -9.10 20.25 2.37
N SER A 59 -7.95 20.30 1.72
CA SER A 59 -7.67 21.31 0.70
C SER A 59 -8.56 21.17 -0.54
N VAL A 60 -9.06 19.96 -0.81
CA VAL A 60 -9.92 19.65 -1.96
C VAL A 60 -11.39 19.50 -1.56
N HIS A 61 -11.66 18.89 -0.39
CA HIS A 61 -12.98 18.52 0.10
C HIS A 61 -13.28 19.19 1.45
N LEU A 62 -13.58 20.48 1.45
CA LEU A 62 -13.70 21.31 2.68
C LEU A 62 -14.63 20.71 3.76
N GLN A 63 -15.75 20.09 3.40
CA GLN A 63 -16.73 19.51 4.34
C GLN A 63 -16.73 17.98 4.35
N ASP A 64 -16.49 17.36 3.18
CA ASP A 64 -16.66 15.90 2.98
C ASP A 64 -15.31 15.14 2.92
N TRP A 65 -14.26 15.71 3.51
CA TRP A 65 -12.93 15.13 3.45
C TRP A 65 -12.81 13.75 4.12
N LEU A 66 -13.64 13.47 5.14
CA LEU A 66 -13.72 12.14 5.80
C LEU A 66 -14.47 11.10 4.98
N ASN A 67 -15.33 11.51 4.07
CA ASN A 67 -16.07 10.60 3.19
C ASN A 67 -15.18 10.04 2.07
N GLN A 68 -13.93 10.49 1.99
CA GLN A 68 -13.01 10.04 0.95
C GLN A 68 -12.45 8.65 1.26
N THR A 69 -12.56 7.76 0.29
CA THR A 69 -11.98 6.40 0.37
C THR A 69 -10.49 6.45 0.06
N VAL A 70 -9.68 5.90 0.96
CA VAL A 70 -8.21 5.92 0.89
C VAL A 70 -7.64 4.50 0.85
N ALA A 71 -6.82 4.20 -0.15
CA ALA A 71 -5.90 3.07 -0.14
C ALA A 71 -4.51 3.56 0.31
N ILE A 72 -3.78 2.73 1.06
CA ILE A 72 -2.44 3.06 1.55
C ILE A 72 -1.45 2.04 1.00
N ILE A 73 -0.37 2.51 0.35
CA ILE A 73 0.79 1.70 -0.01
C ILE A 73 1.96 2.15 0.87
N SER A 74 2.50 1.26 1.67
CA SER A 74 3.57 1.59 2.63
C SER A 74 4.77 0.69 2.41
N PHE A 75 5.99 1.25 2.47
CA PHE A 75 7.24 0.51 2.28
C PHE A 75 8.14 0.62 3.51
N SER A 76 8.71 -0.53 3.95
CA SER A 76 9.76 -0.57 4.97
C SER A 76 9.38 0.18 6.24
N ALA A 77 10.15 1.18 6.67
CA ALA A 77 9.84 2.05 7.81
C ALA A 77 8.50 2.79 7.67
N GLY A 78 8.06 3.08 6.45
CA GLY A 78 6.76 3.69 6.15
C GLY A 78 5.57 2.81 6.56
N VAL A 79 5.77 1.49 6.68
CA VAL A 79 4.70 0.56 7.11
C VAL A 79 4.28 0.83 8.56
N VAL A 80 5.21 1.21 9.43
CA VAL A 80 4.92 1.58 10.83
C VAL A 80 3.97 2.79 10.87
N GLY A 81 4.28 3.82 10.11
CA GLY A 81 3.45 5.02 10.03
C GLY A 81 2.14 4.78 9.28
N GLY A 82 2.17 4.00 8.21
CA GLY A 82 1.03 3.70 7.36
C GLY A 82 -0.08 2.93 8.07
N ILE A 83 0.26 1.84 8.80
CA ILE A 83 -0.74 1.08 9.57
C ILE A 83 -1.36 1.93 10.68
N ALA A 84 -0.57 2.71 11.41
CA ALA A 84 -1.07 3.58 12.46
C ALA A 84 -1.92 4.74 11.88
N THR A 85 -1.58 5.25 10.70
CA THR A 85 -2.41 6.24 9.97
C THR A 85 -3.72 5.62 9.51
N ALA A 86 -3.72 4.37 9.00
CA ALA A 86 -4.94 3.66 8.63
C ALA A 86 -5.92 3.56 9.83
N TRP A 87 -5.42 3.17 10.99
CA TRP A 87 -6.21 3.15 12.23
C TRP A 87 -6.71 4.54 12.64
N SER A 88 -5.84 5.55 12.58
CA SER A 88 -6.22 6.94 12.90
C SER A 88 -7.36 7.42 11.99
N TRP A 89 -7.27 7.13 10.69
CA TRP A 89 -8.29 7.47 9.70
C TRP A 89 -9.63 6.78 10.00
N ARG A 90 -9.60 5.47 10.29
CA ARG A 90 -10.79 4.69 10.70
C ARG A 90 -11.44 5.23 11.96
N LEU A 91 -10.64 5.55 12.97
CA LEU A 91 -11.13 6.11 14.24
C LEU A 91 -11.78 7.50 14.08
N MET A 92 -11.37 8.28 13.09
CA MET A 92 -12.03 9.54 12.72
C MET A 92 -13.30 9.36 11.90
N GLY A 93 -13.66 8.13 11.53
CA GLY A 93 -14.84 7.81 10.72
C GLY A 93 -14.58 7.69 9.22
N GLY A 94 -13.32 7.78 8.78
CA GLY A 94 -12.96 7.63 7.38
C GLY A 94 -12.93 6.17 6.89
N THR A 95 -12.88 5.97 5.58
CA THR A 95 -12.84 4.65 4.94
C THR A 95 -11.45 4.33 4.43
N ILE A 96 -10.89 3.18 4.87
CA ILE A 96 -9.68 2.57 4.32
C ILE A 96 -10.10 1.45 3.37
N ALA A 97 -9.85 1.63 2.08
CA ALA A 97 -10.12 0.61 1.06
C ALA A 97 -9.19 -0.60 1.21
N ALA A 98 -7.90 -0.34 1.40
CA ALA A 98 -6.87 -1.36 1.67
C ALA A 98 -5.58 -0.72 2.19
N LEU A 99 -4.80 -1.51 2.94
CA LEU A 99 -3.38 -1.25 3.22
C LEU A 99 -2.54 -2.31 2.50
N ILE A 100 -1.62 -1.89 1.64
CA ILE A 100 -0.62 -2.73 0.98
C ILE A 100 0.73 -2.46 1.66
N ALA A 101 1.19 -3.40 2.47
CA ALA A 101 2.45 -3.31 3.20
C ALA A 101 3.57 -4.00 2.42
N VAL A 102 4.53 -3.23 1.94
CA VAL A 102 5.69 -3.70 1.20
C VAL A 102 6.87 -3.79 2.16
N ASP A 103 7.37 -5.00 2.37
CA ASP A 103 8.49 -5.29 3.28
C ASP A 103 8.36 -4.69 4.69
N GLY A 104 7.17 -4.81 5.26
CA GLY A 104 6.87 -4.39 6.64
C GLY A 104 7.31 -5.39 7.71
N TRP A 105 8.48 -6.01 7.55
CA TRP A 105 8.97 -7.01 8.49
C TRP A 105 9.06 -6.47 9.92
N GLY A 106 8.54 -7.25 10.88
CA GLY A 106 8.52 -6.87 12.29
C GLY A 106 7.39 -5.92 12.69
N VAL A 107 6.54 -5.49 11.75
CA VAL A 107 5.39 -4.61 12.03
C VAL A 107 4.11 -5.44 12.17
N PRO A 108 3.36 -5.33 13.29
CA PRO A 108 2.04 -5.95 13.41
C PRO A 108 1.06 -5.36 12.38
N LEU A 109 0.50 -6.21 11.53
CA LEU A 109 -0.40 -5.82 10.44
C LEU A 109 -1.81 -6.34 10.74
N VAL A 110 -2.52 -5.66 11.63
CA VAL A 110 -3.88 -6.00 12.07
C VAL A 110 -4.78 -4.79 11.86
N GLY A 111 -5.97 -5.00 11.28
CA GLY A 111 -6.96 -3.96 11.05
C GLY A 111 -8.35 -4.53 10.80
N ASP A 112 -9.39 -3.69 10.94
CA ASP A 112 -10.77 -3.96 10.52
C ASP A 112 -11.00 -3.64 9.03
N PHE A 113 -9.91 -3.39 8.31
CA PHE A 113 -9.82 -3.09 6.88
C PHE A 113 -8.91 -4.12 6.18
N PRO A 114 -9.03 -4.28 4.85
CA PRO A 114 -8.17 -5.18 4.10
C PRO A 114 -6.68 -4.83 4.22
N VAL A 115 -5.87 -5.84 4.55
CA VAL A 115 -4.41 -5.73 4.63
C VAL A 115 -3.77 -6.75 3.69
N HIS A 116 -2.86 -6.30 2.85
CA HIS A 116 -2.11 -7.12 1.91
C HIS A 116 -0.61 -6.96 2.14
N ARG A 117 0.17 -8.01 1.85
CA ARG A 117 1.61 -8.02 2.10
C ARG A 117 2.39 -8.34 0.83
N LEU A 118 3.48 -7.60 0.65
CA LEU A 118 4.47 -7.81 -0.40
C LEU A 118 5.84 -7.97 0.23
N SER A 119 6.59 -8.99 -0.15
CA SER A 119 7.91 -9.28 0.42
C SER A 119 8.95 -9.53 -0.67
N HIS A 120 10.19 -9.07 -0.42
CA HIS A 120 11.29 -9.20 -1.36
C HIS A 120 11.84 -10.63 -1.47
N ASP A 121 11.47 -11.51 -0.51
CA ASP A 121 11.84 -12.92 -0.47
C ASP A 121 10.85 -13.76 0.33
N TYR A 122 11.03 -15.09 0.27
CA TYR A 122 10.18 -16.05 0.99
C TYR A 122 10.36 -15.99 2.51
N PHE A 123 11.58 -15.73 3.01
CA PHE A 123 11.85 -15.64 4.46
C PHE A 123 11.07 -14.48 5.09
N THR A 124 11.16 -13.30 4.49
CA THR A 124 10.42 -12.11 4.92
C THR A 124 8.92 -12.35 4.82
N HIS A 125 8.45 -13.04 3.78
CA HIS A 125 7.05 -13.35 3.57
C HIS A 125 6.47 -14.19 4.72
N TRP A 126 7.05 -15.35 5.03
CA TRP A 126 6.49 -16.23 6.06
C TRP A 126 6.70 -15.68 7.47
N SER A 127 7.85 -15.06 7.76
CA SER A 127 8.17 -14.56 9.09
C SER A 127 7.32 -13.33 9.45
N SER A 128 7.04 -12.43 8.51
CA SER A 128 6.14 -11.29 8.75
C SER A 128 4.68 -11.73 8.94
N ALA A 129 4.27 -12.87 8.38
CA ALA A 129 2.92 -13.40 8.55
C ALA A 129 2.58 -13.74 10.01
N LEU A 130 3.58 -13.99 10.85
CA LEU A 130 3.41 -14.25 12.28
C LEU A 130 2.83 -13.03 13.04
N LEU A 131 3.00 -11.84 12.49
CA LEU A 131 2.50 -10.57 13.05
C LEU A 131 1.25 -10.06 12.32
N GLY A 132 0.62 -10.89 11.53
CA GLY A 132 -0.59 -10.57 10.77
C GLY A 132 -0.48 -11.10 9.35
N ALA A 133 -1.20 -12.20 9.06
CA ALA A 133 -1.13 -12.85 7.75
C ALA A 133 -1.69 -11.97 6.62
N GLY A 134 -2.66 -11.11 6.93
CA GLY A 134 -3.35 -10.30 5.93
C GLY A 134 -4.28 -11.15 5.04
N GLN A 135 -4.69 -10.57 3.93
CA GLN A 135 -5.53 -11.25 2.92
C GLN A 135 -4.67 -11.78 1.77
N ASP A 136 -4.54 -11.01 0.67
CA ASP A 136 -3.61 -11.40 -0.40
C ASP A 136 -2.16 -11.14 0.02
N SER A 137 -1.25 -11.98 -0.44
CA SER A 137 0.17 -11.81 -0.19
C SER A 137 1.00 -12.21 -1.40
N PHE A 138 2.18 -11.59 -1.50
CA PHE A 138 3.15 -11.82 -2.57
C PHE A 138 4.55 -11.94 -1.99
N TYR A 139 5.40 -12.78 -2.59
CA TYR A 139 6.84 -12.71 -2.38
C TYR A 139 7.59 -12.88 -3.70
N ALA A 140 8.71 -12.16 -3.82
CA ALA A 140 9.55 -12.23 -5.02
C ALA A 140 10.26 -13.60 -5.11
N GLU A 141 10.23 -14.18 -6.32
CA GLU A 141 10.94 -15.40 -6.70
C GLU A 141 11.41 -15.28 -8.16
N PRO A 142 12.72 -15.21 -8.40
CA PRO A 142 13.80 -15.26 -7.40
C PRO A 142 13.78 -14.05 -6.45
N ALA A 143 14.33 -14.26 -5.23
CA ALA A 143 14.48 -13.19 -4.25
C ALA A 143 15.26 -12.00 -4.82
N VAL A 144 14.86 -10.79 -4.44
CA VAL A 144 15.50 -9.54 -4.84
C VAL A 144 15.99 -8.78 -3.60
N ASP A 145 16.77 -7.71 -3.79
CA ASP A 145 17.12 -6.83 -2.68
C ASP A 145 15.90 -6.03 -2.23
N HIS A 146 15.85 -5.73 -0.92
CA HIS A 146 14.80 -4.96 -0.28
C HIS A 146 14.41 -3.69 -1.05
N LEU A 147 15.38 -2.88 -1.47
CA LEU A 147 15.12 -1.66 -2.22
C LEU A 147 14.79 -1.94 -3.70
N SER A 148 15.26 -3.04 -4.26
CA SER A 148 14.96 -3.44 -5.64
C SER A 148 13.49 -3.79 -5.84
N LEU A 149 12.86 -4.43 -4.84
CA LEU A 149 11.40 -4.67 -4.86
C LEU A 149 10.62 -3.34 -5.00
N TRP A 150 11.07 -2.29 -4.31
CA TRP A 150 10.44 -0.97 -4.39
C TRP A 150 10.75 -0.24 -5.69
N ARG A 151 12.02 -0.23 -6.13
CA ARG A 151 12.45 0.50 -7.33
C ARG A 151 11.91 -0.04 -8.64
N SER A 152 11.76 -1.37 -8.75
CA SER A 152 11.48 -2.04 -10.02
C SER A 152 10.35 -3.07 -9.87
N PRO A 153 9.16 -2.65 -9.37
CA PRO A 153 8.05 -3.57 -9.13
C PRO A 153 7.54 -4.22 -10.42
N GLU A 154 7.69 -3.55 -11.58
CA GLU A 154 7.24 -4.03 -12.89
C GLU A 154 8.10 -5.17 -13.46
N THR A 155 9.32 -5.33 -12.96
CA THR A 155 10.22 -6.42 -13.36
C THR A 155 10.42 -7.47 -12.28
N THR A 156 10.02 -7.18 -11.05
CA THR A 156 10.12 -8.12 -9.91
C THR A 156 9.01 -9.16 -10.01
N GLN A 157 9.36 -10.35 -10.45
CA GLN A 157 8.44 -11.51 -10.52
C GLN A 157 8.32 -12.19 -9.16
N GLY A 158 7.18 -12.86 -8.92
CA GLY A 158 6.96 -13.61 -7.71
C GLY A 158 5.61 -14.29 -7.64
N TRP A 159 5.34 -14.92 -6.51
CA TRP A 159 4.13 -15.70 -6.29
C TRP A 159 3.08 -14.90 -5.50
N TRP A 160 1.91 -14.76 -6.11
CA TRP A 160 0.71 -14.22 -5.45
C TRP A 160 -0.12 -15.35 -4.85
N PHE A 161 -0.44 -15.21 -3.56
CA PHE A 161 -1.36 -16.07 -2.82
C PHE A 161 -2.61 -15.27 -2.46
N SER A 162 -3.77 -15.78 -2.89
CA SER A 162 -5.07 -15.20 -2.56
C SER A 162 -5.89 -16.16 -1.71
N PRO A 163 -6.57 -15.69 -0.66
CA PRO A 163 -7.49 -16.53 0.13
C PRO A 163 -8.62 -17.13 -0.70
N SER A 164 -9.01 -16.48 -1.81
CA SER A 164 -10.03 -17.00 -2.72
C SER A 164 -9.54 -18.16 -3.61
N SER A 165 -8.21 -18.35 -3.71
CA SER A 165 -7.59 -19.42 -4.51
C SER A 165 -6.32 -19.95 -3.84
N PRO A 166 -6.39 -20.51 -2.62
CA PRO A 166 -5.21 -20.83 -1.81
C PRO A 166 -4.34 -21.95 -2.40
N SER A 167 -4.91 -22.82 -3.22
CA SER A 167 -4.20 -23.94 -3.87
C SER A 167 -3.62 -23.61 -5.26
N SER A 168 -3.78 -22.38 -5.74
CA SER A 168 -3.34 -21.97 -7.08
C SER A 168 -2.64 -20.62 -7.04
N PRO A 169 -1.39 -20.57 -6.51
CA PRO A 169 -0.61 -19.34 -6.56
C PRO A 169 -0.36 -18.92 -8.02
N GLN A 170 -0.32 -17.61 -8.26
CA GLN A 170 -0.12 -17.06 -9.58
C GLN A 170 1.27 -16.42 -9.67
N LEU A 171 1.98 -16.69 -10.76
CA LEU A 171 3.24 -16.02 -11.06
C LEU A 171 2.94 -14.71 -11.78
N ILE A 172 3.23 -13.60 -11.14
CA ILE A 172 2.99 -12.24 -11.65
C ILE A 172 4.14 -11.30 -11.24
N THR A 173 4.11 -10.06 -11.68
CA THR A 173 5.02 -9.04 -11.16
C THR A 173 4.45 -8.36 -9.90
N ALA A 174 5.32 -7.76 -9.09
CA ALA A 174 4.92 -6.97 -7.93
C ALA A 174 4.01 -5.78 -8.31
N ALA A 175 4.28 -5.15 -9.47
CA ALA A 175 3.45 -4.07 -9.98
C ALA A 175 2.04 -4.56 -10.37
N GLU A 176 1.92 -5.71 -11.06
CA GLU A 176 0.63 -6.31 -11.40
C GLU A 176 -0.17 -6.69 -10.15
N PHE A 177 0.49 -7.20 -9.09
CA PHE A 177 -0.15 -7.47 -7.81
C PHE A 177 -0.77 -6.20 -7.22
N ILE A 178 0.00 -5.12 -7.09
CA ILE A 178 -0.46 -3.84 -6.54
C ILE A 178 -1.59 -3.26 -7.41
N ALA A 179 -1.41 -3.23 -8.73
CA ALA A 179 -2.39 -2.69 -9.68
C ALA A 179 -3.73 -3.44 -9.60
N THR A 180 -3.68 -4.78 -9.51
CA THR A 180 -4.89 -5.61 -9.38
C THR A 180 -5.63 -5.32 -8.07
N LEU A 181 -4.92 -5.16 -6.96
CA LEU A 181 -5.54 -4.81 -5.68
C LEU A 181 -6.17 -3.43 -5.73
N LEU A 182 -5.46 -2.41 -6.21
CA LEU A 182 -6.00 -1.06 -6.32
C LEU A 182 -7.24 -1.01 -7.20
N SER A 183 -7.24 -1.69 -8.36
CA SER A 183 -8.38 -1.78 -9.27
C SER A 183 -9.58 -2.47 -8.62
N ARG A 184 -9.35 -3.56 -7.87
CA ARG A 184 -10.38 -4.29 -7.12
C ARG A 184 -11.09 -3.39 -6.12
N TYR A 185 -10.36 -2.58 -5.36
CA TYR A 185 -10.93 -1.70 -4.34
C TYR A 185 -11.54 -0.42 -4.93
N ASN A 186 -11.01 0.08 -6.04
CA ASN A 186 -11.61 1.23 -6.73
C ASN A 186 -12.99 0.87 -7.29
N ALA A 187 -13.14 -0.30 -7.89
CA ALA A 187 -14.41 -0.79 -8.40
C ALA A 187 -15.48 -0.95 -7.28
N ARG A 188 -15.06 -1.39 -6.07
CA ARG A 188 -15.97 -1.50 -4.93
C ARG A 188 -16.42 -0.13 -4.41
N ALA A 189 -15.50 0.84 -4.32
CA ALA A 189 -15.80 2.19 -3.87
C ALA A 189 -16.84 2.88 -4.79
N VAL A 190 -16.78 2.66 -6.11
CA VAL A 190 -17.76 3.22 -7.05
C VAL A 190 -19.16 2.63 -6.84
N ILE A 191 -19.28 1.34 -6.55
CA ILE A 191 -20.57 0.68 -6.32
C ILE A 191 -21.23 1.16 -5.02
N GLU A 192 -20.45 1.43 -3.98
CA GLU A 192 -20.92 1.92 -2.68
C GLU A 192 -21.41 3.38 -2.75
N ASP A 193 -20.81 4.20 -3.63
CA ASP A 193 -21.23 5.60 -3.84
C ASP A 193 -22.53 5.71 -4.65
N GLU A 194 -22.91 4.68 -5.42
CA GLU A 194 -24.14 4.65 -6.25
C GLU A 194 -25.35 4.02 -5.52
N SER A 195 -25.16 3.49 -4.32
CA SER A 195 -26.20 2.76 -3.55
C SER A 195 -26.72 3.58 -2.37
#